data_c1adafb45c6b61f750f1e067be51ac5f
#
_entry.id   c1adafb45c6b61f750f1e067be51ac5f
#
_cell.length_a   1.000
_cell.length_b   1.000
_cell.length_c   1.000
_cell.angle_alpha   90.00
_cell.angle_beta   90.00
_cell.angle_gamma   90.00
#
_symmetry.space_group_name_H-M   'P 1'
#
loop_
_entity.id
_entity.type
_entity.pdbx_description
1 polymer ?
#
loop_
_entity_poly.entity_id
_entity_poly.type
_entity_poly.pdbx_seq_one_letter_code
_entity_poly.pdbx_strand_id
1 'polypeptide(L)'
;VGVLDDGVDIRATRAAVGDVVIVSGPIGVHGVAVLSCREGLQFGTTVESDCAALNGLVAAMLATGADVHVLRDPTRGGVAASLNEIARAARVGVELVERDLPVPEGVANACSLLGLDPLYVANEGKLVAFVPPGEAEQVLAAMQAHELGKEAVVIGRCVEAHPGMVVARTGLGGTRVVDLPLGEQLPRIC
;
A
#
# COMPACT_ATOMS: atom_id res chain seq x y z
N VAL A 1 -11.67 14.81 9.43
CA VAL A 1 -11.99 14.50 10.84
C VAL A 1 -13.18 13.57 10.83
N GLY A 2 -13.08 12.45 11.53
CA GLY A 2 -14.15 11.46 11.67
C GLY A 2 -14.31 11.01 13.12
N VAL A 3 -15.31 10.18 13.35
CA VAL A 3 -15.57 9.52 14.64
C VAL A 3 -15.29 8.04 14.41
N LEU A 4 -14.53 7.44 15.31
CA LEU A 4 -14.35 5.99 15.38
C LEU A 4 -15.45 5.39 16.27
N ASP A 5 -15.92 4.21 15.90
CA ASP A 5 -16.83 3.44 16.72
C ASP A 5 -16.15 2.98 18.03
N ASP A 6 -16.93 2.81 19.08
CA ASP A 6 -16.42 2.32 20.37
C ASP A 6 -15.78 0.93 20.19
N GLY A 7 -14.54 0.79 20.69
CA GLY A 7 -13.77 -0.46 20.60
C GLY A 7 -12.88 -0.58 19.36
N VAL A 8 -12.96 0.34 18.39
CA VAL A 8 -12.03 0.39 17.24
C VAL A 8 -10.76 1.15 17.64
N ASP A 9 -9.62 0.46 17.60
CA ASP A 9 -8.30 1.05 17.89
C ASP A 9 -7.36 0.80 16.72
N ILE A 10 -7.32 1.71 15.74
CA ILE A 10 -6.50 1.62 14.52
C ILE A 10 -5.50 2.75 14.52
N ARG A 11 -4.21 2.41 14.57
CA ARG A 11 -3.12 3.40 14.59
C ARG A 11 -1.77 2.78 14.21
N ALA A 12 -0.87 3.57 13.63
CA ALA A 12 0.43 3.12 13.15
C ALA A 12 1.26 2.37 14.22
N THR A 13 1.14 2.77 15.50
CA THR A 13 1.89 2.18 16.62
C THR A 13 1.41 0.78 17.01
N ARG A 14 0.29 0.30 16.45
CA ARG A 14 -0.22 -1.05 16.73
C ARG A 14 0.34 -2.13 15.83
N ALA A 15 1.04 -1.77 14.75
CA ALA A 15 1.70 -2.77 13.93
C ALA A 15 2.62 -3.64 14.80
N ALA A 16 2.49 -4.95 14.69
CA ALA A 16 3.18 -5.93 15.51
C ALA A 16 3.92 -6.96 14.64
N VAL A 17 4.99 -7.54 15.20
CA VAL A 17 5.70 -8.65 14.54
C VAL A 17 4.73 -9.79 14.25
N GLY A 18 4.73 -10.27 13.02
CA GLY A 18 3.82 -11.30 12.52
C GLY A 18 2.64 -10.74 11.73
N ASP A 19 2.28 -9.46 11.87
CA ASP A 19 1.20 -8.87 11.08
C ASP A 19 1.41 -9.07 9.59
N VAL A 20 0.33 -9.40 8.91
CA VAL A 20 0.27 -9.50 7.45
C VAL A 20 -0.05 -8.13 6.87
N VAL A 21 0.69 -7.73 5.84
CA VAL A 21 0.50 -6.46 5.14
C VAL A 21 -0.31 -6.73 3.87
N ILE A 22 -1.50 -6.11 3.79
CA ILE A 22 -2.44 -6.25 2.67
C ILE A 22 -2.57 -4.89 1.99
N VAL A 23 -2.56 -4.86 0.65
CA VAL A 23 -2.96 -3.69 -0.14
C VAL A 23 -4.30 -3.97 -0.82
N SER A 24 -5.17 -2.97 -0.91
CA SER A 24 -6.54 -3.14 -1.42
C SER A 24 -6.65 -3.34 -2.93
N GLY A 25 -5.55 -3.22 -3.67
CA GLY A 25 -5.54 -3.39 -5.12
C GLY A 25 -4.29 -2.81 -5.79
N PRO A 26 -4.33 -2.61 -7.12
CA PRO A 26 -3.19 -2.14 -7.91
C PRO A 26 -2.59 -0.84 -7.40
N ILE A 27 -1.25 -0.76 -7.41
CA ILE A 27 -0.51 0.43 -6.96
C ILE A 27 0.05 1.25 -8.13
N GLY A 28 0.22 2.57 -7.90
CA GLY A 28 0.83 3.50 -8.83
C GLY A 28 -0.10 4.01 -9.95
N VAL A 29 -1.33 3.52 -10.04
CA VAL A 29 -2.27 3.86 -11.11
C VAL A 29 -2.60 5.35 -11.11
N HIS A 30 -3.03 5.90 -9.97
CA HIS A 30 -3.37 7.33 -9.86
C HIS A 30 -2.19 8.23 -10.22
N GLY A 31 -1.01 7.98 -9.63
CA GLY A 31 0.15 8.82 -9.87
C GLY A 31 0.61 8.82 -11.32
N VAL A 32 0.60 7.65 -11.99
CA VAL A 32 0.92 7.56 -13.42
C VAL A 32 -0.15 8.26 -14.27
N ALA A 33 -1.44 8.12 -13.94
CA ALA A 33 -2.53 8.79 -14.65
C ALA A 33 -2.39 10.32 -14.60
N VAL A 34 -2.12 10.88 -13.41
CA VAL A 34 -1.94 12.33 -13.23
C VAL A 34 -0.68 12.82 -13.95
N LEU A 35 0.43 12.08 -13.85
CA LEU A 35 1.68 12.43 -14.53
C LEU A 35 1.49 12.43 -16.06
N SER A 36 0.82 11.41 -16.60
CA SER A 36 0.46 11.31 -18.01
C SER A 36 -0.29 12.56 -18.50
N CYS A 37 -1.32 12.97 -17.77
CA CYS A 37 -2.11 14.14 -18.12
C CYS A 37 -1.32 15.45 -18.05
N ARG A 38 -0.47 15.62 -17.03
CA ARG A 38 0.28 16.87 -16.81
C ARG A 38 1.41 17.08 -17.79
N GLU A 39 2.14 16.02 -18.07
CA GLU A 39 3.33 16.07 -18.93
C GLU A 39 3.01 15.74 -20.40
N GLY A 40 1.75 15.42 -20.72
CA GLY A 40 1.35 15.01 -22.08
C GLY A 40 1.99 13.69 -22.53
N LEU A 41 2.37 12.83 -21.58
CA LEU A 41 3.04 11.58 -21.88
C LEU A 41 2.05 10.51 -22.31
N GLN A 42 2.41 9.76 -23.35
CA GLN A 42 1.64 8.61 -23.84
C GLN A 42 2.46 7.33 -23.63
N PHE A 43 1.98 6.45 -22.79
CA PHE A 43 2.66 5.18 -22.46
C PHE A 43 2.12 3.99 -23.28
N GLY A 44 1.54 4.25 -24.46
CA GLY A 44 0.96 3.21 -25.33
C GLY A 44 -0.43 2.74 -24.89
N THR A 45 -0.81 2.97 -23.65
CA THR A 45 -2.15 2.71 -23.09
C THR A 45 -2.61 3.91 -22.27
N THR A 46 -3.91 4.19 -22.29
CA THR A 46 -4.50 5.20 -21.41
C THR A 46 -4.59 4.64 -19.99
N VAL A 47 -3.94 5.30 -19.04
CA VAL A 47 -4.09 4.99 -17.61
C VAL A 47 -5.04 6.00 -17.01
N GLU A 48 -6.18 5.54 -16.51
CA GLU A 48 -7.16 6.37 -15.81
C GLU A 48 -6.96 6.28 -14.30
N SER A 49 -7.24 7.39 -13.59
CA SER A 49 -7.14 7.41 -12.14
C SER A 49 -8.17 6.49 -11.50
N ASP A 50 -7.73 5.70 -10.55
CA ASP A 50 -8.53 4.80 -9.73
C ASP A 50 -8.93 5.40 -8.36
N CYS A 51 -8.98 6.74 -8.29
CA CYS A 51 -9.41 7.46 -7.09
C CYS A 51 -10.84 7.06 -6.69
N ALA A 52 -11.02 6.65 -5.44
CA ALA A 52 -12.31 6.17 -4.94
C ALA A 52 -12.48 6.39 -3.44
N ALA A 53 -13.73 6.47 -2.97
CA ALA A 53 -14.06 6.56 -1.55
C ALA A 53 -14.03 5.17 -0.91
N LEU A 54 -13.16 4.96 0.08
CA LEU A 54 -12.88 3.64 0.68
C LEU A 54 -13.71 3.32 1.93
N ASN A 55 -14.60 4.20 2.34
CA ASN A 55 -15.40 4.01 3.57
C ASN A 55 -16.20 2.69 3.58
N GLY A 56 -16.75 2.28 2.43
CA GLY A 56 -17.47 1.00 2.30
C GLY A 56 -16.55 -0.20 2.44
N LEU A 57 -15.34 -0.14 1.84
CA LEU A 57 -14.33 -1.19 1.96
C LEU A 57 -13.86 -1.33 3.43
N VAL A 58 -13.57 -0.21 4.09
CA VAL A 58 -13.17 -0.21 5.51
C VAL A 58 -14.29 -0.78 6.38
N ALA A 59 -15.55 -0.38 6.15
CA ALA A 59 -16.70 -0.94 6.88
C ALA A 59 -16.81 -2.47 6.70
N ALA A 60 -16.60 -2.99 5.48
CA ALA A 60 -16.60 -4.43 5.22
C ALA A 60 -15.47 -5.16 5.97
N MET A 61 -14.28 -4.56 6.05
CA MET A 61 -13.15 -5.12 6.81
C MET A 61 -13.47 -5.18 8.30
N LEU A 62 -13.97 -4.08 8.88
CA LEU A 62 -14.30 -4.01 10.31
C LEU A 62 -15.49 -4.90 10.69
N ALA A 63 -16.44 -5.11 9.78
CA ALA A 63 -17.59 -6.01 10.00
C ALA A 63 -17.17 -7.48 10.18
N THR A 64 -15.94 -7.87 9.82
CA THR A 64 -15.39 -9.21 10.11
C THR A 64 -15.20 -9.45 11.61
N GLY A 65 -15.10 -8.40 12.41
CA GLY A 65 -14.72 -8.46 13.82
C GLY A 65 -13.23 -8.69 14.06
N ALA A 66 -12.41 -8.68 13.01
CA ALA A 66 -10.97 -8.81 13.11
C ALA A 66 -10.33 -7.60 13.81
N ASP A 67 -9.28 -7.84 14.57
CA ASP A 67 -8.49 -6.80 15.22
C ASP A 67 -7.51 -6.14 14.24
N VAL A 68 -8.02 -5.32 13.35
CA VAL A 68 -7.19 -4.59 12.37
C VAL A 68 -6.29 -3.59 13.10
N HIS A 69 -4.98 -3.75 13.01
CA HIS A 69 -4.02 -2.93 13.72
C HIS A 69 -3.77 -1.57 13.06
N VAL A 70 -3.63 -1.56 11.73
CA VAL A 70 -3.33 -0.32 10.98
C VAL A 70 -4.13 -0.29 9.69
N LEU A 71 -4.66 0.89 9.36
CA LEU A 71 -5.16 1.28 8.05
C LEU A 71 -4.46 2.57 7.63
N ARG A 72 -3.98 2.63 6.40
CA ARG A 72 -3.31 3.81 5.85
C ARG A 72 -3.55 3.94 4.35
N ASP A 73 -3.90 5.13 3.91
CA ASP A 73 -3.91 5.53 2.51
C ASP A 73 -2.47 5.81 2.05
N PRO A 74 -1.94 5.12 1.03
CA PRO A 74 -0.57 5.32 0.56
C PRO A 74 -0.48 6.44 -0.48
N THR A 75 -0.81 7.68 -0.08
CA THR A 75 -0.84 8.85 -0.96
C THR A 75 0.56 9.35 -1.31
N ARG A 76 1.02 10.47 -0.79
CA ARG A 76 2.34 11.02 -1.09
C ARG A 76 3.48 10.09 -0.69
N GLY A 77 4.42 9.88 -1.62
CA GLY A 77 5.52 8.93 -1.42
C GLY A 77 5.10 7.47 -1.49
N GLY A 78 3.84 7.22 -1.85
CA GLY A 78 3.28 5.91 -2.14
C GLY A 78 3.30 4.94 -0.95
N VAL A 79 3.29 3.66 -1.29
CA VAL A 79 3.37 2.55 -0.32
C VAL A 79 4.67 2.63 0.48
N ALA A 80 5.79 3.02 -0.17
CA ALA A 80 7.09 3.12 0.48
C ALA A 80 7.06 4.09 1.68
N ALA A 81 6.54 5.31 1.51
CA ALA A 81 6.46 6.28 2.60
C ALA A 81 5.56 5.79 3.73
N SER A 82 4.36 5.31 3.40
CA SER A 82 3.39 4.83 4.39
C SER A 82 3.94 3.68 5.24
N LEU A 83 4.60 2.70 4.61
CA LEU A 83 5.18 1.56 5.33
C LEU A 83 6.37 1.99 6.21
N ASN A 84 7.22 2.92 5.74
CA ASN A 84 8.32 3.44 6.54
C ASN A 84 7.83 4.22 7.76
N GLU A 85 6.79 5.04 7.61
CA GLU A 85 6.18 5.77 8.74
C GLU A 85 5.65 4.79 9.79
N ILE A 86 4.94 3.74 9.36
CA ILE A 86 4.39 2.71 10.25
C ILE A 86 5.51 1.91 10.91
N ALA A 87 6.49 1.42 10.14
CA ALA A 87 7.61 0.64 10.67
C ALA A 87 8.37 1.39 11.77
N ARG A 88 8.61 2.69 11.55
CA ARG A 88 9.27 3.57 12.54
C ARG A 88 8.41 3.81 13.78
N ALA A 89 7.11 4.08 13.59
CA ALA A 89 6.19 4.34 14.69
C ALA A 89 6.01 3.12 15.60
N ALA A 90 5.90 1.93 15.02
CA ALA A 90 5.73 0.67 15.73
C ALA A 90 7.05 0.01 16.16
N ARG A 91 8.19 0.44 15.58
CA ARG A 91 9.52 -0.17 15.79
C ARG A 91 9.59 -1.63 15.35
N VAL A 92 8.90 -1.97 14.27
CA VAL A 92 8.94 -3.28 13.62
C VAL A 92 9.63 -3.18 12.26
N GLY A 93 10.20 -4.28 11.77
CA GLY A 93 10.62 -4.37 10.37
C GLY A 93 9.41 -4.71 9.50
N VAL A 94 9.40 -4.25 8.24
CA VAL A 94 8.43 -4.68 7.24
C VAL A 94 9.16 -5.35 6.09
N GLU A 95 8.83 -6.60 5.80
CA GLU A 95 9.38 -7.36 4.67
C GLU A 95 8.32 -7.50 3.59
N LEU A 96 8.56 -6.89 2.43
CA LEU A 96 7.76 -7.01 1.23
C LEU A 96 8.27 -8.15 0.34
N VAL A 97 7.39 -8.67 -0.51
CA VAL A 97 7.73 -9.61 -1.57
C VAL A 97 7.44 -8.93 -2.92
N GLU A 98 8.47 -8.52 -3.65
CA GLU A 98 8.32 -7.71 -4.87
C GLU A 98 7.40 -8.33 -5.92
N ARG A 99 7.47 -9.66 -6.11
CA ARG A 99 6.64 -10.35 -7.10
C ARG A 99 5.13 -10.34 -6.75
N ASP A 100 4.81 -10.09 -5.48
CA ASP A 100 3.44 -10.10 -4.98
C ASP A 100 2.83 -8.67 -4.98
N LEU A 101 3.63 -7.66 -5.39
CA LEU A 101 3.14 -6.29 -5.55
C LEU A 101 2.21 -6.20 -6.77
N PRO A 102 0.97 -5.72 -6.61
CA PRO A 102 0.01 -5.63 -7.70
C PRO A 102 0.28 -4.38 -8.56
N VAL A 103 1.32 -4.44 -9.39
CA VAL A 103 1.69 -3.36 -10.31
C VAL A 103 1.17 -3.69 -11.72
N PRO A 104 0.19 -2.94 -12.25
CA PRO A 104 -0.28 -3.15 -13.61
C PRO A 104 0.81 -2.92 -14.66
N GLU A 105 0.78 -3.65 -15.75
CA GLU A 105 1.78 -3.58 -16.82
C GLU A 105 1.98 -2.13 -17.34
N GLY A 106 0.90 -1.39 -17.56
CA GLY A 106 0.97 0.01 -17.99
C GLY A 106 1.70 0.92 -16.98
N VAL A 107 1.50 0.69 -15.68
CA VAL A 107 2.21 1.39 -14.61
C VAL A 107 3.68 0.98 -14.58
N ALA A 108 3.97 -0.32 -14.67
CA ALA A 108 5.34 -0.82 -14.67
C ALA A 108 6.14 -0.27 -15.86
N ASN A 109 5.56 -0.24 -17.05
CA ASN A 109 6.15 0.32 -18.25
C ASN A 109 6.42 1.83 -18.11
N ALA A 110 5.45 2.60 -17.62
CA ALA A 110 5.59 4.03 -17.37
C ALA A 110 6.73 4.30 -16.36
N CYS A 111 6.72 3.60 -15.24
CA CYS A 111 7.78 3.73 -14.23
C CYS A 111 9.16 3.38 -14.78
N SER A 112 9.28 2.31 -15.56
CA SER A 112 10.53 1.90 -16.19
C SER A 112 11.07 2.98 -17.14
N LEU A 113 10.21 3.59 -17.97
CA LEU A 113 10.60 4.67 -18.88
C LEU A 113 11.06 5.93 -18.16
N LEU A 114 10.47 6.22 -17.01
CA LEU A 114 10.74 7.43 -16.23
C LEU A 114 11.81 7.23 -15.14
N GLY A 115 12.31 6.02 -14.96
CA GLY A 115 13.24 5.69 -13.88
C GLY A 115 12.61 5.77 -12.48
N LEU A 116 11.30 5.51 -12.36
CA LEU A 116 10.54 5.53 -11.12
C LEU A 116 10.38 4.12 -10.57
N ASP A 117 10.28 4.00 -9.25
CA ASP A 117 9.85 2.77 -8.58
C ASP A 117 8.35 2.89 -8.22
N PRO A 118 7.51 1.94 -8.64
CA PRO A 118 6.07 1.94 -8.34
C PRO A 118 5.72 2.08 -6.86
N LEU A 119 6.57 1.61 -5.95
CA LEU A 119 6.37 1.74 -4.50
C LEU A 119 6.30 3.19 -4.02
N TYR A 120 6.91 4.14 -4.76
CA TYR A 120 6.97 5.56 -4.40
C TYR A 120 5.92 6.39 -5.14
N VAL A 121 5.18 5.78 -6.07
CA VAL A 121 4.14 6.46 -6.82
C VAL A 121 2.90 6.62 -5.96
N ALA A 122 2.32 7.84 -5.96
CA ALA A 122 1.14 8.17 -5.15
C ALA A 122 -0.09 7.35 -5.57
N ASN A 123 -0.89 6.96 -4.57
CA ASN A 123 -2.15 6.26 -4.77
C ASN A 123 -3.29 7.05 -4.14
N GLU A 124 -4.41 7.09 -4.84
CA GLU A 124 -5.70 7.58 -4.33
C GLU A 124 -6.74 6.47 -4.55
N GLY A 125 -7.61 6.23 -3.58
CA GLY A 125 -8.56 5.12 -3.67
C GLY A 125 -7.94 3.74 -3.37
N LYS A 126 -6.81 3.72 -2.68
CA LYS A 126 -6.17 2.51 -2.14
C LYS A 126 -5.86 2.65 -0.66
N LEU A 127 -5.82 1.53 0.03
CA LEU A 127 -5.36 1.45 1.41
C LEU A 127 -4.38 0.29 1.61
N VAL A 128 -3.54 0.43 2.62
CA VAL A 128 -2.71 -0.63 3.18
C VAL A 128 -3.22 -0.97 4.57
N ALA A 129 -3.37 -2.26 4.86
CA ALA A 129 -3.81 -2.77 6.15
C ALA A 129 -2.75 -3.65 6.79
N PHE A 130 -2.67 -3.60 8.13
CA PHE A 130 -1.86 -4.51 8.93
C PHE A 130 -2.81 -5.30 9.83
N VAL A 131 -2.76 -6.62 9.71
CA VAL A 131 -3.72 -7.53 10.33
C VAL A 131 -2.98 -8.70 10.96
N PRO A 132 -3.37 -9.15 12.17
CA PRO A 132 -2.82 -10.37 12.77
C PRO A 132 -2.91 -11.57 11.83
N PRO A 133 -1.89 -12.44 11.81
CA PRO A 133 -1.83 -13.54 10.84
C PRO A 133 -3.03 -14.50 10.93
N GLY A 134 -3.60 -14.71 12.12
CA GLY A 134 -4.76 -15.57 12.31
C GLY A 134 -6.08 -14.99 11.75
N GLU A 135 -6.10 -13.69 11.43
CA GLU A 135 -7.29 -12.99 10.96
C GLU A 135 -7.14 -12.47 9.52
N ALA A 136 -5.94 -12.56 8.97
CA ALA A 136 -5.60 -11.99 7.66
C ALA A 136 -6.45 -12.59 6.53
N GLU A 137 -6.72 -13.88 6.54
CA GLU A 137 -7.50 -14.55 5.50
C GLU A 137 -8.95 -14.05 5.47
N GLN A 138 -9.60 -13.92 6.63
CA GLN A 138 -10.99 -13.42 6.69
C GLN A 138 -11.09 -11.95 6.27
N VAL A 139 -10.11 -11.11 6.65
CA VAL A 139 -10.08 -9.70 6.23
C VAL A 139 -9.84 -9.60 4.73
N LEU A 140 -8.87 -10.35 4.20
CA LEU A 140 -8.60 -10.40 2.75
C LEU A 140 -9.82 -10.85 1.96
N ALA A 141 -10.53 -11.90 2.43
CA ALA A 141 -11.75 -12.37 1.78
C ALA A 141 -12.86 -11.31 1.80
N ALA A 142 -13.03 -10.59 2.91
CA ALA A 142 -13.99 -9.49 3.01
C ALA A 142 -13.63 -8.34 2.08
N MET A 143 -12.35 -8.00 1.95
CA MET A 143 -11.87 -7.02 0.98
C MET A 143 -12.19 -7.45 -0.45
N GLN A 144 -11.85 -8.68 -0.82
CA GLN A 144 -12.04 -9.22 -2.17
C GLN A 144 -13.52 -9.38 -2.56
N ALA A 145 -14.41 -9.50 -1.59
CA ALA A 145 -15.86 -9.50 -1.81
C ALA A 145 -16.43 -8.09 -2.11
N HIS A 146 -15.69 -7.02 -1.77
CA HIS A 146 -16.06 -5.64 -2.03
C HIS A 146 -15.53 -5.17 -3.39
N GLU A 147 -16.28 -4.36 -4.12
CA GLU A 147 -15.92 -3.89 -5.46
C GLU A 147 -14.53 -3.25 -5.53
N LEU A 148 -14.21 -2.38 -4.56
CA LEU A 148 -12.94 -1.65 -4.50
C LEU A 148 -11.77 -2.46 -3.91
N GLY A 149 -12.03 -3.69 -3.50
CA GLY A 149 -11.02 -4.59 -2.93
C GLY A 149 -10.86 -5.92 -3.68
N LYS A 150 -11.49 -6.09 -4.85
CA LYS A 150 -11.44 -7.34 -5.63
C LYS A 150 -10.02 -7.84 -5.91
N GLU A 151 -9.10 -6.90 -6.08
CA GLU A 151 -7.69 -7.17 -6.34
C GLU A 151 -6.81 -7.00 -5.09
N ALA A 152 -7.43 -7.05 -3.90
CA ALA A 152 -6.68 -7.02 -2.65
C ALA A 152 -5.75 -8.22 -2.55
N VAL A 153 -4.52 -7.98 -2.09
CA VAL A 153 -3.49 -9.01 -2.03
C VAL A 153 -2.55 -8.76 -0.86
N VAL A 154 -2.00 -9.84 -0.30
CA VAL A 154 -0.92 -9.78 0.67
C VAL A 154 0.37 -9.41 -0.05
N ILE A 155 1.04 -8.36 0.42
CA ILE A 155 2.30 -7.87 -0.17
C ILE A 155 3.51 -8.09 0.74
N GLY A 156 3.31 -8.51 1.99
CA GLY A 156 4.39 -8.69 2.94
C GLY A 156 3.91 -8.96 4.35
N ARG A 157 4.82 -8.78 5.29
CA ARG A 157 4.58 -9.00 6.72
C ARG A 157 5.49 -8.16 7.60
N CYS A 158 5.09 -7.96 8.86
CA CYS A 158 5.96 -7.44 9.89
C CYS A 158 6.91 -8.50 10.43
N VAL A 159 8.16 -8.12 10.64
CA VAL A 159 9.23 -8.99 11.12
C VAL A 159 9.98 -8.34 12.30
N GLU A 160 10.62 -9.16 13.12
CA GLU A 160 11.50 -8.69 14.20
C GLU A 160 12.80 -8.09 13.65
N ALA A 161 13.28 -8.62 12.53
CA ALA A 161 14.48 -8.11 11.85
C ALA A 161 14.26 -6.69 11.32
N HIS A 162 15.32 -5.89 11.29
CA HIS A 162 15.30 -4.54 10.72
C HIS A 162 14.28 -3.56 11.33
N PRO A 163 14.18 -3.42 12.68
CA PRO A 163 13.15 -2.61 13.32
C PRO A 163 13.19 -1.16 12.81
N GLY A 164 12.04 -0.64 12.41
CA GLY A 164 11.89 0.70 11.83
C GLY A 164 12.29 0.81 10.36
N MET A 165 12.55 -0.29 9.68
CA MET A 165 12.93 -0.32 8.26
C MET A 165 11.95 -1.13 7.42
N VAL A 166 11.88 -0.79 6.14
CA VAL A 166 11.17 -1.57 5.12
C VAL A 166 12.19 -2.19 4.17
N VAL A 167 12.06 -3.48 3.92
CA VAL A 167 12.88 -4.20 2.94
C VAL A 167 11.99 -4.93 1.95
N ALA A 168 12.47 -5.11 0.74
CA ALA A 168 11.77 -5.87 -0.30
C ALA A 168 12.64 -7.04 -0.76
N ARG A 169 12.05 -8.24 -0.73
CA ARG A 169 12.68 -9.44 -1.28
C ARG A 169 12.47 -9.45 -2.79
N THR A 170 13.57 -9.39 -3.51
CA THR A 170 13.59 -9.36 -4.98
C THR A 170 13.31 -10.73 -5.60
N GLY A 171 12.84 -10.75 -6.84
CA GLY A 171 12.61 -11.99 -7.59
C GLY A 171 13.87 -12.85 -7.82
N LEU A 172 15.06 -12.26 -7.68
CA LEU A 172 16.36 -12.96 -7.79
C LEU A 172 16.87 -13.50 -6.44
N GLY A 173 16.08 -13.40 -5.37
CA GLY A 173 16.43 -13.88 -4.04
C GLY A 173 17.26 -12.91 -3.19
N GLY A 174 17.57 -11.72 -3.70
CA GLY A 174 18.20 -10.65 -2.93
C GLY A 174 17.19 -9.89 -2.08
N THR A 175 17.70 -9.01 -1.22
CA THR A 175 16.90 -8.06 -0.44
C THR A 175 17.39 -6.65 -0.73
N ARG A 176 16.48 -5.72 -0.98
CA ARG A 176 16.79 -4.28 -1.07
C ARG A 176 16.06 -3.50 0.01
N VAL A 177 16.67 -2.42 0.45
CA VAL A 177 16.02 -1.46 1.35
C VAL A 177 15.03 -0.62 0.54
N VAL A 178 13.82 -0.45 1.07
CA VAL A 178 12.83 0.51 0.60
C VAL A 178 12.85 1.68 1.56
N ASP A 179 13.63 2.69 1.23
CA ASP A 179 13.86 3.83 2.13
C ASP A 179 12.76 4.89 2.02
N LEU A 180 12.74 5.82 2.96
CA LEU A 180 11.88 7.00 2.88
C LEU A 180 12.39 7.90 1.74
N PRO A 181 11.49 8.35 0.83
CA PRO A 181 11.94 9.20 -0.28
C PRO A 181 12.58 10.49 0.25
N LEU A 182 13.81 10.76 -0.19
CA LEU A 182 14.49 12.03 0.06
C LEU A 182 14.01 13.06 -0.97
N GLY A 183 13.06 13.90 -0.56
CA GLY A 183 12.46 14.90 -1.44
C GLY A 183 11.22 14.38 -2.21
N GLU A 184 10.61 15.29 -3.00
CA GLU A 184 9.48 14.93 -3.85
C GLU A 184 10.01 14.28 -5.13
N GLN A 185 9.81 12.98 -5.30
CA GLN A 185 10.20 12.26 -6.54
C GLN A 185 9.26 12.55 -7.71
N LEU A 186 8.04 13.00 -7.40
CA LEU A 186 7.05 13.43 -8.38
C LEU A 186 6.58 14.84 -8.04
N PRO A 187 6.23 15.67 -9.04
CA PRO A 187 5.56 16.94 -8.76
C PRO A 187 4.31 16.71 -7.91
N ARG A 188 3.95 17.66 -7.07
CA ARG A 188 2.76 17.57 -6.21
C ARG A 188 1.55 17.15 -7.03
N ILE A 189 1.05 15.94 -6.75
CA ILE A 189 -0.04 15.30 -7.48
C ILE A 189 -1.39 15.63 -6.82
N CYS A 190 -1.36 16.03 -5.56
CA CYS A 190 -2.52 16.45 -4.76
C CYS A 190 -2.20 17.73 -3.99
#